data_749ac08bfa322a76ddb1df646ede3023
#
_entry.id   749ac08bfa322a76ddb1df646ede3023
#
_cell.length_a   1.000
_cell.length_b   1.000
_cell.length_c   1.000
_cell.angle_alpha   90.00
_cell.angle_beta   90.00
_cell.angle_gamma   90.00
#
_symmetry.space_group_name_H-M   'P 1'
#
loop_
_entity.id
_entity.type
_entity.pdbx_description
1 polymer ?
#
loop_
_entity_poly.entity_id
_entity_poly.type
_entity_poly.pdbx_seq_one_letter_code
_entity_poly.pdbx_strand_id
1 'polypeptide(L)'
;TYELLHTKPVTAGKYVMGKVSAGFTICLLVLTILNILFWVLCRIYTKDSGFEVRLWDFVASTVLYILPNMLMIVSIYTLISLIFKNPLPGVPLLILYMVYSNLGGTNAEGVYGYWGKPLAIMVRFPGQLFDTTPPPMALLNQSFLIIVSVVIILISIQIWKRRRI
;
A
#
# COMPACT_ATOMS: atom_id res chain seq x y z
N THR A 1 19.90 -14.64 -15.23
CA THR A 1 19.79 -14.14 -13.83
C THR A 1 19.13 -15.14 -12.89
N TYR A 2 18.17 -15.94 -13.38
CA TYR A 2 17.45 -16.93 -12.56
C TYR A 2 18.38 -18.09 -12.14
N GLU A 3 19.20 -18.57 -13.04
CA GLU A 3 20.16 -19.66 -12.79
C GLU A 3 21.25 -19.29 -11.77
N LEU A 4 21.74 -18.03 -11.80
CA LEU A 4 22.73 -17.54 -10.85
C LEU A 4 22.23 -17.46 -9.40
N LEU A 5 20.92 -17.30 -9.19
CA LEU A 5 20.30 -17.29 -7.88
C LEU A 5 20.15 -18.70 -7.26
N HIS A 6 20.11 -19.74 -8.11
CA HIS A 6 20.09 -21.14 -7.65
C HIS A 6 21.46 -21.65 -7.20
N THR A 7 22.53 -21.06 -7.71
CA THR A 7 23.92 -21.45 -7.35
C THR A 7 24.44 -20.78 -6.07
N LYS A 8 23.84 -19.65 -5.65
CA LYS A 8 24.22 -18.97 -4.39
C LYS A 8 23.37 -19.48 -3.22
N PRO A 9 23.97 -19.70 -2.03
CA PRO A 9 23.27 -20.17 -0.83
C PRO A 9 22.45 -19.04 -0.17
N VAL A 10 21.54 -18.40 -0.92
CA VAL A 10 20.64 -17.38 -0.38
C VAL A 10 19.40 -18.09 0.18
N THR A 11 19.11 -17.91 1.46
CA THR A 11 17.93 -18.50 2.09
C THR A 11 16.64 -17.92 1.48
N ALA A 12 15.58 -18.73 1.43
CA ALA A 12 14.28 -18.32 0.87
C ALA A 12 13.74 -17.03 1.53
N GLY A 13 13.91 -16.92 2.85
CA GLY A 13 13.52 -15.71 3.59
C GLY A 13 14.30 -14.48 3.14
N LYS A 14 15.63 -14.56 3.02
CA LYS A 14 16.44 -13.42 2.58
C LYS A 14 16.07 -12.96 1.16
N TYR A 15 15.78 -13.90 0.27
CA TYR A 15 15.37 -13.56 -1.11
C TYR A 15 14.03 -12.82 -1.14
N VAL A 16 13.00 -13.38 -0.50
CA VAL A 16 11.64 -12.79 -0.51
C VAL A 16 11.64 -11.45 0.22
N MET A 17 12.25 -11.40 1.42
CA MET A 17 12.35 -10.15 2.18
C MET A 17 13.14 -9.08 1.44
N GLY A 18 14.24 -9.43 0.77
CA GLY A 18 14.98 -8.51 -0.07
C GLY A 18 14.15 -7.93 -1.22
N LYS A 19 13.30 -8.76 -1.85
CA LYS A 19 12.41 -8.33 -2.92
C LYS A 19 11.30 -7.40 -2.42
N VAL A 20 10.67 -7.76 -1.29
CA VAL A 20 9.64 -6.95 -0.64
C VAL A 20 10.21 -5.61 -0.16
N SER A 21 11.35 -5.63 0.55
CA SER A 21 11.95 -4.40 1.07
C SER A 21 12.41 -3.48 -0.05
N ALA A 22 13.02 -4.00 -1.11
CA ALA A 22 13.41 -3.20 -2.27
C ALA A 22 12.19 -2.53 -2.93
N GLY A 23 11.12 -3.29 -3.20
CA GLY A 23 9.88 -2.75 -3.76
C GLY A 23 9.25 -1.70 -2.84
N PHE A 24 9.19 -1.98 -1.55
CA PHE A 24 8.67 -1.06 -0.54
C PHE A 24 9.48 0.24 -0.47
N THR A 25 10.81 0.16 -0.47
CA THR A 25 11.68 1.34 -0.43
C THR A 25 11.51 2.22 -1.66
N ILE A 26 11.46 1.63 -2.85
CA ILE A 26 11.26 2.38 -4.10
C ILE A 26 9.89 3.10 -4.07
N CYS A 27 8.83 2.38 -3.71
CA CYS A 27 7.50 2.98 -3.59
C CYS A 27 7.47 4.09 -2.53
N LEU A 28 8.14 3.90 -1.39
CA LEU A 28 8.24 4.90 -0.32
C LEU A 28 8.92 6.18 -0.81
N LEU A 29 10.03 6.06 -1.55
CA LEU A 29 10.73 7.22 -2.10
C LEU A 29 9.84 8.00 -3.07
N VAL A 30 9.19 7.32 -4.00
CA VAL A 30 8.27 7.96 -4.95
C VAL A 30 7.12 8.66 -4.23
N LEU A 31 6.49 7.98 -3.28
CA LEU A 31 5.38 8.55 -2.50
C LEU A 31 5.81 9.73 -1.65
N THR A 32 7.01 9.70 -1.07
CA THR A 32 7.54 10.83 -0.30
C THR A 32 7.70 12.07 -1.17
N ILE A 33 8.24 11.92 -2.38
CA ILE A 33 8.37 13.01 -3.34
C ILE A 33 6.99 13.56 -3.71
N LEU A 34 6.04 12.68 -4.05
CA LEU A 34 4.67 13.07 -4.40
C LEU A 34 3.94 13.77 -3.24
N ASN A 35 4.11 13.29 -2.02
CA ASN A 35 3.52 13.92 -0.83
C ASN A 35 4.08 15.33 -0.58
N ILE A 36 5.38 15.52 -0.73
CA ILE A 36 6.01 16.85 -0.59
C ILE A 36 5.48 17.80 -1.67
N LEU A 37 5.44 17.35 -2.92
CA LEU A 37 4.90 18.13 -4.03
C LEU A 37 3.43 18.51 -3.77
N PHE A 38 2.62 17.55 -3.33
CA PHE A 38 1.22 17.79 -3.05
C PHE A 38 1.01 18.75 -1.87
N TRP A 39 1.80 18.60 -0.80
CA TRP A 39 1.80 19.55 0.32
C TRP A 39 2.15 20.96 -0.13
N VAL A 40 3.20 21.15 -0.94
CA VAL A 40 3.61 22.45 -1.48
C VAL A 40 2.48 23.06 -2.32
N LEU A 41 1.86 22.29 -3.21
CA LEU A 41 0.72 22.73 -4.02
C LEU A 41 -0.46 23.17 -3.13
N CYS A 42 -0.85 22.35 -2.16
CA CYS A 42 -1.92 22.71 -1.23
C CYS A 42 -1.61 24.02 -0.51
N ARG A 43 -0.38 24.21 -0.03
CA ARG A 43 0.03 25.43 0.66
C ARG A 43 -0.01 26.68 -0.23
N ILE A 44 0.33 26.53 -1.52
CA ILE A 44 0.24 27.63 -2.49
C ILE A 44 -1.22 28.01 -2.73
N TYR A 45 -2.09 27.02 -2.96
CA TYR A 45 -3.50 27.26 -3.24
C TYR A 45 -4.30 27.80 -2.04
N THR A 46 -3.89 27.46 -0.82
CA THR A 46 -4.62 27.87 0.39
C THR A 46 -4.07 29.14 1.03
N LYS A 47 -3.05 29.77 0.44
CA LYS A 47 -2.36 30.93 1.01
C LYS A 47 -3.32 32.07 1.39
N ASP A 48 -4.35 32.31 0.58
CA ASP A 48 -5.30 33.41 0.75
C ASP A 48 -6.64 32.97 1.37
N SER A 49 -6.80 31.68 1.67
CA SER A 49 -8.07 31.13 2.14
C SER A 49 -8.15 30.98 3.67
N GLY A 50 -7.08 31.28 4.40
CA GLY A 50 -7.04 31.15 5.86
C GLY A 50 -6.94 29.72 6.39
N PHE A 51 -6.85 28.71 5.51
CA PHE A 51 -6.66 27.32 5.94
C PHE A 51 -5.19 27.00 6.24
N GLU A 52 -4.94 26.40 7.40
CA GLU A 52 -3.61 25.92 7.76
C GLU A 52 -3.37 24.51 7.20
N VAL A 53 -2.43 24.37 6.28
CA VAL A 53 -1.99 23.08 5.75
C VAL A 53 -0.68 22.67 6.44
N ARG A 54 -0.76 21.71 7.36
CA ARG A 54 0.40 21.27 8.15
C ARG A 54 1.06 20.06 7.47
N LEU A 55 2.39 20.09 7.38
CA LEU A 55 3.16 18.95 6.87
C LEU A 55 2.90 17.67 7.68
N TRP A 56 2.64 17.83 8.99
CA TRP A 56 2.37 16.69 9.88
C TRP A 56 1.13 15.89 9.49
N ASP A 57 0.11 16.51 8.91
CA ASP A 57 -1.10 15.84 8.46
C ASP A 57 -0.79 14.87 7.31
N PHE A 58 0.13 15.23 6.43
CA PHE A 58 0.60 14.37 5.35
C PHE A 58 1.47 13.24 5.85
N VAL A 59 2.34 13.49 6.84
CA VAL A 59 3.14 12.44 7.47
C VAL A 59 2.24 11.43 8.20
N ALA A 60 1.27 11.91 8.98
CA ALA A 60 0.31 11.05 9.68
C ALA A 60 -0.51 10.20 8.70
N SER A 61 -1.00 10.81 7.62
CA SER A 61 -1.70 10.10 6.54
C SER A 61 -0.81 9.02 5.90
N THR A 62 0.44 9.35 5.63
CA THR A 62 1.39 8.39 5.06
C THR A 62 1.57 7.19 5.98
N VAL A 63 1.79 7.41 7.26
CA VAL A 63 2.02 6.33 8.23
C VAL A 63 0.76 5.49 8.45
N LEU A 64 -0.39 6.13 8.62
CA LEU A 64 -1.63 5.44 9.00
C LEU A 64 -2.32 4.74 7.82
N TYR A 65 -2.28 5.33 6.63
CA TYR A 65 -3.04 4.83 5.48
C TYR A 65 -2.16 4.35 4.33
N ILE A 66 -1.15 5.13 3.94
CA ILE A 66 -0.38 4.81 2.74
C ILE A 66 0.56 3.63 2.97
N LEU A 67 1.28 3.58 4.10
CA LEU A 67 2.22 2.49 4.39
C LEU A 67 1.56 1.10 4.46
N PRO A 68 0.44 0.89 5.17
CA PRO A 68 -0.25 -0.40 5.16
C PRO A 68 -0.74 -0.81 3.77
N ASN A 69 -1.32 0.13 3.02
CA ASN A 69 -1.76 -0.11 1.66
C ASN A 69 -0.61 -0.53 0.74
N MET A 70 0.50 0.20 0.83
CA MET A 70 1.71 -0.07 0.04
C MET A 70 2.31 -1.43 0.38
N LEU A 71 2.37 -1.79 1.66
CA LEU A 71 2.85 -3.10 2.12
C LEU A 71 1.99 -4.22 1.51
N MET A 72 0.67 -4.06 1.51
CA MET A 72 -0.26 -5.02 0.92
C MET A 72 -0.03 -5.18 -0.58
N ILE A 73 0.06 -4.07 -1.32
CA ILE A 73 0.30 -4.08 -2.77
C ILE A 73 1.62 -4.79 -3.11
N VAL A 74 2.71 -4.42 -2.43
CA VAL A 74 4.04 -5.02 -2.66
C VAL A 74 4.05 -6.51 -2.31
N SER A 75 3.35 -6.91 -1.25
CA SER A 75 3.24 -8.31 -0.84
C SER A 75 2.48 -9.15 -1.88
N ILE A 76 1.33 -8.67 -2.34
CA ILE A 76 0.53 -9.32 -3.40
C ILE A 76 1.35 -9.42 -4.68
N TYR A 77 1.98 -8.33 -5.10
CA TYR A 77 2.79 -8.32 -6.32
C TYR A 77 3.97 -9.30 -6.25
N THR A 78 4.61 -9.37 -5.08
CA THR A 78 5.70 -10.32 -4.85
C THR A 78 5.20 -11.77 -4.94
N LEU A 79 4.07 -12.09 -4.30
CA LEU A 79 3.46 -13.42 -4.36
C LEU A 79 3.13 -13.83 -5.80
N ILE A 80 2.45 -12.95 -6.55
CA ILE A 80 2.07 -13.20 -7.95
C ILE A 80 3.31 -13.43 -8.81
N SER A 81 4.32 -12.55 -8.66
CA SER A 81 5.59 -12.68 -9.38
C SER A 81 6.30 -14.01 -9.09
N LEU A 82 6.17 -14.54 -7.88
CA LEU A 82 6.71 -15.85 -7.52
C LEU A 82 5.90 -17.00 -8.11
N ILE A 83 4.56 -16.91 -8.10
CA ILE A 83 3.69 -17.96 -8.63
C ILE A 83 3.88 -18.12 -10.14
N PHE A 84 3.80 -17.03 -10.87
CA PHE A 84 3.84 -17.02 -12.33
C PHE A 84 5.26 -16.98 -12.91
N LYS A 85 6.30 -16.81 -12.09
CA LYS A 85 7.69 -16.54 -12.52
C LYS A 85 7.82 -15.30 -13.43
N ASN A 86 6.78 -14.50 -13.51
CA ASN A 86 6.67 -13.30 -14.33
C ASN A 86 5.89 -12.23 -13.55
N PRO A 87 6.34 -10.98 -13.51
CA PRO A 87 5.64 -9.90 -12.83
C PRO A 87 4.38 -9.40 -13.57
N LEU A 88 4.27 -9.62 -14.90
CA LEU A 88 3.19 -9.08 -15.73
C LEU A 88 1.78 -9.43 -15.25
N PRO A 89 1.45 -10.67 -14.84
CA PRO A 89 0.09 -10.99 -14.33
C PRO A 89 -0.30 -10.23 -13.07
N GLY A 90 0.67 -9.65 -12.35
CA GLY A 90 0.40 -8.80 -11.18
C GLY A 90 -0.31 -7.51 -11.53
N VAL A 91 -0.09 -6.95 -12.71
CA VAL A 91 -0.69 -5.66 -13.11
C VAL A 91 -2.22 -5.72 -13.21
N PRO A 92 -2.83 -6.62 -13.99
CA PRO A 92 -4.29 -6.71 -14.07
C PRO A 92 -4.93 -7.08 -12.73
N LEU A 93 -4.30 -7.92 -11.93
CA LEU A 93 -4.81 -8.29 -10.60
C LEU A 93 -4.79 -7.11 -9.64
N LEU A 94 -3.73 -6.27 -9.67
CA LEU A 94 -3.69 -5.04 -8.89
C LEU A 94 -4.73 -4.02 -9.35
N ILE A 95 -4.97 -3.90 -10.66
CA ILE A 95 -6.04 -3.05 -11.19
C ILE A 95 -7.40 -3.52 -10.66
N LEU A 96 -7.69 -4.82 -10.71
CA LEU A 96 -8.92 -5.39 -10.14
C LEU A 96 -9.03 -5.11 -8.63
N TYR A 97 -7.94 -5.20 -7.90
CA TYR A 97 -7.90 -4.89 -6.48
C TYR A 97 -8.15 -3.41 -6.20
N MET A 98 -7.62 -2.50 -7.03
CA MET A 98 -7.91 -1.07 -6.95
C MET A 98 -9.38 -0.79 -7.27
N VAL A 99 -9.93 -1.42 -8.30
CA VAL A 99 -11.36 -1.33 -8.64
C VAL A 99 -12.22 -1.82 -7.48
N TYR A 100 -11.91 -3.00 -6.90
CA TYR A 100 -12.60 -3.51 -5.72
C TYR A 100 -12.58 -2.49 -4.56
N SER A 101 -11.43 -1.88 -4.31
CA SER A 101 -11.28 -0.91 -3.21
C SER A 101 -12.09 0.37 -3.44
N ASN A 102 -12.20 0.82 -4.69
CA ASN A 102 -12.86 2.07 -5.07
C ASN A 102 -14.35 1.92 -5.42
N LEU A 103 -14.83 0.71 -5.75
CA LEU A 103 -16.25 0.42 -5.94
C LEU A 103 -17.03 0.45 -4.60
N GLY A 104 -16.64 1.32 -3.69
CA GLY A 104 -17.31 1.55 -2.43
C GLY A 104 -18.61 2.32 -2.65
N GLY A 105 -19.68 1.82 -2.07
CA GLY A 105 -20.93 2.55 -2.06
C GLY A 105 -20.77 3.88 -1.32
N THR A 106 -21.38 4.91 -1.84
CA THR A 106 -21.78 6.08 -1.07
C THR A 106 -22.80 5.62 -0.02
N ASN A 107 -22.66 6.06 1.22
CA ASN A 107 -23.76 5.91 2.19
C ASN A 107 -24.99 6.72 1.72
N ALA A 108 -26.12 6.56 2.40
CA ALA A 108 -27.37 7.27 2.10
C ALA A 108 -27.21 8.81 2.09
N GLU A 109 -26.14 9.34 2.67
CA GLU A 109 -25.81 10.77 2.73
C GLU A 109 -24.86 11.23 1.60
N GLY A 110 -24.52 10.35 0.64
CA GLY A 110 -23.66 10.68 -0.49
C GLY A 110 -22.18 10.81 -0.17
N VAL A 111 -21.78 10.48 1.07
CA VAL A 111 -20.37 10.55 1.50
C VAL A 111 -19.66 9.26 1.08
N TYR A 112 -18.56 9.38 0.34
CA TYR A 112 -17.67 8.27 0.07
C TYR A 112 -17.09 7.76 1.38
N GLY A 113 -17.63 6.66 1.87
CA GLY A 113 -17.20 6.03 3.10
C GLY A 113 -16.58 4.67 2.84
N TYR A 114 -15.59 4.34 3.65
CA TYR A 114 -15.07 3.00 3.77
C TYR A 114 -16.10 2.15 4.58
N TRP A 115 -17.15 1.69 3.90
CA TRP A 115 -18.24 0.99 4.56
C TRP A 115 -18.10 -0.52 4.40
N GLY A 116 -17.47 -1.14 5.40
CA GLY A 116 -17.53 -2.59 5.57
C GLY A 116 -16.82 -3.45 4.53
N LYS A 117 -15.99 -2.87 3.65
CA LYS A 117 -15.16 -3.65 2.74
C LYS A 117 -13.85 -4.03 3.41
N PRO A 118 -13.65 -5.29 3.80
CA PRO A 118 -12.37 -5.71 4.37
C PRO A 118 -11.25 -5.59 3.34
N LEU A 119 -10.08 -5.22 3.81
CA LEU A 119 -8.86 -5.13 3.00
C LEU A 119 -8.89 -4.11 1.86
N ALA A 120 -9.83 -3.14 1.87
CA ALA A 120 -9.83 -2.09 0.86
C ALA A 120 -8.68 -1.10 1.09
N ILE A 121 -8.07 -0.68 -0.02
CA ILE A 121 -7.04 0.36 -0.02
C ILE A 121 -7.71 1.71 0.18
N MET A 122 -7.25 2.46 1.18
CA MET A 122 -7.78 3.75 1.52
C MET A 122 -6.66 4.78 1.57
N VAL A 123 -6.88 5.94 0.94
CA VAL A 123 -6.00 7.09 1.07
C VAL A 123 -6.79 8.24 1.67
N ARG A 124 -6.34 8.78 2.77
CA ARG A 124 -6.92 9.95 3.43
C ARG A 124 -5.81 10.90 3.88
N PHE A 125 -6.11 12.17 3.81
CA PHE A 125 -5.26 13.23 4.32
C PHE A 125 -6.04 13.97 5.40
N PRO A 126 -5.75 13.75 6.70
CA PRO A 126 -6.36 14.51 7.78
C PRO A 126 -5.89 15.96 7.72
N GLY A 127 -6.73 16.90 8.14
CA GLY A 127 -6.41 18.31 8.17
C GLY A 127 -7.63 19.20 7.91
N GLN A 128 -7.51 20.50 8.10
CA GLN A 128 -8.62 21.45 7.90
C GLN A 128 -9.13 21.50 6.46
N LEU A 129 -8.28 21.16 5.50
CA LEU A 129 -8.61 21.13 4.08
C LEU A 129 -9.34 19.84 3.68
N PHE A 130 -9.22 18.80 4.48
CA PHE A 130 -9.73 17.46 4.21
C PHE A 130 -10.60 17.02 5.38
N ASP A 131 -11.54 16.15 5.12
CA ASP A 131 -12.34 15.55 6.19
C ASP A 131 -11.44 14.86 7.21
N THR A 132 -11.50 15.32 8.45
CA THR A 132 -10.64 14.87 9.56
C THR A 132 -11.15 13.61 10.24
N THR A 133 -12.43 13.29 10.08
CA THR A 133 -13.04 12.13 10.71
C THR A 133 -12.72 10.86 9.91
N PRO A 134 -11.94 9.91 10.46
CA PRO A 134 -11.75 8.65 9.79
C PRO A 134 -13.08 7.88 9.74
N PRO A 135 -13.37 7.15 8.64
CA PRO A 135 -14.55 6.31 8.60
C PRO A 135 -14.51 5.26 9.71
N PRO A 136 -15.66 4.81 10.19
CA PRO A 136 -15.73 3.77 11.20
C PRO A 136 -14.95 2.54 10.73
N MET A 137 -14.23 1.92 11.65
CA MET A 137 -13.37 0.75 11.39
C MET A 137 -12.17 0.97 10.46
N ALA A 138 -11.81 2.22 10.10
CA ALA A 138 -10.64 2.48 9.26
C ALA A 138 -9.35 1.91 9.86
N LEU A 139 -9.08 2.17 11.13
CA LEU A 139 -7.88 1.67 11.83
C LEU A 139 -7.87 0.14 11.92
N LEU A 140 -9.02 -0.47 12.13
CA LEU A 140 -9.16 -1.92 12.14
C LEU A 140 -8.82 -2.51 10.77
N ASN A 141 -9.30 -1.89 9.69
CA ASN A 141 -8.93 -2.32 8.33
C ASN A 141 -7.44 -2.17 8.06
N GLN A 142 -6.81 -1.07 8.48
CA GLN A 142 -5.37 -0.89 8.31
C GLN A 142 -4.58 -1.98 9.05
N SER A 143 -5.02 -2.36 10.25
CA SER A 143 -4.45 -3.47 10.99
C SER A 143 -4.60 -4.80 10.25
N PHE A 144 -5.76 -5.06 9.66
CA PHE A 144 -5.98 -6.24 8.81
C PHE A 144 -5.08 -6.26 7.59
N LEU A 145 -4.89 -5.12 6.92
CA LEU A 145 -3.97 -5.02 5.78
C LEU A 145 -2.54 -5.41 6.15
N ILE A 146 -2.05 -4.97 7.31
CA ILE A 146 -0.73 -5.33 7.81
C ILE A 146 -0.64 -6.84 8.09
N ILE A 147 -1.61 -7.40 8.83
CA ILE A 147 -1.63 -8.81 9.19
C ILE A 147 -1.65 -9.69 7.94
N VAL A 148 -2.56 -9.40 7.00
CA VAL A 148 -2.67 -10.17 5.75
C VAL A 148 -1.41 -10.03 4.90
N SER A 149 -0.79 -8.84 4.85
CA SER A 149 0.50 -8.65 4.16
C SER A 149 1.59 -9.54 4.72
N VAL A 150 1.70 -9.64 6.05
CA VAL A 150 2.67 -10.54 6.71
C VAL A 150 2.39 -11.99 6.35
N VAL A 151 1.13 -12.41 6.38
CA VAL A 151 0.73 -13.78 5.98
C VAL A 151 1.12 -14.06 4.52
N ILE A 152 0.86 -13.11 3.61
CA ILE A 152 1.25 -13.24 2.18
C ILE A 152 2.76 -13.38 2.03
N ILE A 153 3.56 -12.62 2.79
CA ILE A 153 5.02 -12.72 2.79
C ILE A 153 5.47 -14.10 3.26
N LEU A 154 4.88 -14.63 4.33
CA LEU A 154 5.19 -15.98 4.85
C LEU A 154 4.84 -17.06 3.82
N ILE A 155 3.69 -16.95 3.17
CA ILE A 155 3.30 -17.86 2.08
C ILE A 155 4.30 -17.78 0.93
N SER A 156 4.73 -16.57 0.55
CA SER A 156 5.72 -16.35 -0.49
C SER A 156 7.06 -17.02 -0.18
N ILE A 157 7.51 -16.95 1.08
CA ILE A 157 8.72 -17.64 1.56
C ILE A 157 8.55 -19.17 1.44
N GLN A 158 7.40 -19.70 1.82
CA GLN A 158 7.10 -21.14 1.73
C GLN A 158 7.09 -21.63 0.27
N ILE A 159 6.43 -20.90 -0.63
CA ILE A 159 6.39 -21.22 -2.06
C ILE A 159 7.80 -21.23 -2.64
N TRP A 160 8.61 -20.22 -2.33
CA TRP A 160 9.99 -20.17 -2.79
C TRP A 160 10.83 -21.32 -2.25
N LYS A 161 10.67 -21.67 -0.98
CA LYS A 161 11.37 -22.79 -0.33
C LYS A 161 11.03 -24.13 -1.05
N ARG A 162 9.75 -24.37 -1.34
CA ARG A 162 9.32 -25.61 -2.03
C ARG A 162 9.79 -25.73 -3.48
N ARG A 163 10.00 -24.59 -4.15
CA ARG A 163 10.48 -24.58 -5.55
C ARG A 163 11.99 -24.76 -5.69
N ARG A 164 12.70 -24.71 -4.60
CA ARG A 164 14.14 -24.85 -4.54
C ARG A 164 14.60 -26.29 -4.28
N ILE A 165 13.66 -27.13 -3.87
CA ILE A 165 13.85 -28.59 -3.71
C ILE A 165 13.46 -29.26 -5.01
#